data_a7c86c8ccf82e9b6bf60c7583310f078
#
_entry.id   a7c86c8ccf82e9b6bf60c7583310f078
#
_cell.length_a   1.000
_cell.length_b   1.000
_cell.length_c   1.000
_cell.angle_alpha   90.00
_cell.angle_beta   90.00
_cell.angle_gamma   90.00
#
_symmetry.space_group_name_H-M   'P 1'
#
loop_
_entity.id
_entity.type
_entity.pdbx_description
1 polymer ?
#
loop_
_entity_poly.entity_id
_entity_poly.type
_entity_poly.pdbx_seq_one_letter_code
_entity_poly.pdbx_strand_id
1 'polypeptide(L)'
;MRIDHVILGARTIEPLRELLWDQYGFGITDGSPNPDGTASWVVPFDTPDVQYLELLVTHDERRLAGEDFGRLFLERTADGPDFLTWAALTDDIESTAREVEAVTGADPDLYRGESVRADGRRVPWAEAAFDLSWHSRVLPFFLSYGDPQARAARVPGDLEAAGHRVCPTSLRRLETGPAPERERVWADRWPGLAALDVLVDPAAGPRVSAVHIDTAEGETVVRLP
;
A
#
# COMPACT_ATOMS: atom_id res chain seq x y z
N MET A 1 -5.29 -13.97 5.67
CA MET A 1 -5.18 -12.69 4.92
C MET A 1 -5.13 -11.55 5.92
N ARG A 2 -4.30 -10.52 5.73
CA ARG A 2 -4.20 -9.30 6.56
C ARG A 2 -3.79 -8.12 5.70
N ILE A 3 -4.03 -6.90 6.18
CA ILE A 3 -3.55 -5.68 5.50
C ILE A 3 -2.03 -5.66 5.59
N ASP A 4 -1.35 -5.47 4.47
CA ASP A 4 0.10 -5.44 4.37
C ASP A 4 0.63 -4.00 4.41
N HIS A 5 0.19 -3.18 3.48
CA HIS A 5 0.56 -1.77 3.41
C HIS A 5 -0.47 -0.95 2.66
N VAL A 6 -0.35 0.37 2.78
CA VAL A 6 -1.13 1.35 2.01
C VAL A 6 -0.17 2.21 1.22
N ILE A 7 -0.51 2.46 -0.04
CA ILE A 7 0.28 3.31 -0.93
C ILE A 7 -0.31 4.72 -0.96
N LEU A 8 0.49 5.69 -0.55
CA LEU A 8 0.21 7.11 -0.66
C LEU A 8 1.03 7.69 -1.82
N GLY A 9 0.46 8.63 -2.56
CA GLY A 9 1.15 9.30 -3.64
C GLY A 9 1.19 10.81 -3.50
N ALA A 10 2.25 11.42 -4.04
CA ALA A 10 2.36 12.86 -4.23
C ALA A 10 3.27 13.17 -5.42
N ARG A 11 3.29 14.41 -5.90
CA ARG A 11 4.23 14.82 -6.95
C ARG A 11 5.67 14.85 -6.46
N THR A 12 5.90 15.26 -5.23
CA THR A 12 7.20 15.25 -4.55
C THR A 12 7.03 14.69 -3.13
N ILE A 13 8.13 14.38 -2.46
CA ILE A 13 8.08 13.75 -1.13
C ILE A 13 7.75 14.74 -0.02
N GLU A 14 8.04 16.02 -0.20
CA GLU A 14 7.95 17.04 0.85
C GLU A 14 6.56 17.12 1.50
N PRO A 15 5.44 17.21 0.75
CA PRO A 15 4.11 17.29 1.37
C PRO A 15 3.77 16.07 2.24
N LEU A 16 4.19 14.87 1.83
CA LEU A 16 3.98 13.66 2.61
C LEU A 16 4.90 13.63 3.84
N ARG A 17 6.17 14.01 3.68
CA ARG A 17 7.14 14.06 4.78
C ARG A 17 6.68 15.05 5.86
N GLU A 18 6.31 16.26 5.49
CA GLU A 18 5.83 17.28 6.40
C GLU A 18 4.56 16.82 7.12
N LEU A 19 3.57 16.33 6.39
CA LEU A 19 2.34 15.80 6.98
C LEU A 19 2.60 14.70 8.00
N LEU A 20 3.37 13.66 7.60
CA LEU A 20 3.61 12.50 8.45
C LEU A 20 4.46 12.83 9.67
N TRP A 21 5.46 13.69 9.51
CA TRP A 21 6.31 14.14 10.62
C TRP A 21 5.62 15.11 11.56
N ASP A 22 5.01 16.15 11.03
CA ASP A 22 4.48 17.25 11.86
C ASP A 22 3.21 16.84 12.60
N GLN A 23 2.31 16.12 11.94
CA GLN A 23 1.04 15.73 12.55
C GLN A 23 1.13 14.42 13.33
N TYR A 24 1.92 13.45 12.85
CA TYR A 24 1.90 12.10 13.41
C TYR A 24 3.23 11.69 14.06
N GLY A 25 4.32 12.41 13.82
CA GLY A 25 5.65 12.04 14.31
C GLY A 25 6.26 10.85 13.59
N PHE A 26 5.75 10.50 12.42
CA PHE A 26 6.24 9.39 11.62
C PHE A 26 7.40 9.82 10.74
N GLY A 27 8.56 9.19 10.92
CA GLY A 27 9.70 9.34 10.03
C GLY A 27 9.59 8.43 8.81
N ILE A 28 10.39 8.72 7.81
CA ILE A 28 10.44 7.95 6.55
C ILE A 28 11.87 7.51 6.25
N THR A 29 12.02 6.36 5.58
CA THR A 29 13.33 5.87 5.11
C THR A 29 13.89 6.75 3.98
N ASP A 30 15.15 6.48 3.58
CA ASP A 30 15.67 7.02 2.33
C ASP A 30 14.91 6.45 1.13
N GLY A 31 14.72 7.27 0.10
CA GLY A 31 14.00 6.91 -1.10
C GLY A 31 14.86 6.23 -2.15
N SER A 32 14.23 5.45 -3.01
CA SER A 32 14.88 4.85 -4.17
C SER A 32 14.01 4.95 -5.43
N PRO A 33 14.63 5.19 -6.61
CA PRO A 33 13.89 5.22 -7.86
C PRO A 33 13.41 3.83 -8.28
N ASN A 34 12.20 3.79 -8.86
CA ASN A 34 11.60 2.60 -9.43
C ASN A 34 11.72 2.60 -10.96
N PRO A 35 11.70 1.42 -11.59
CA PRO A 35 11.78 1.33 -13.05
C PRO A 35 10.61 1.95 -13.80
N ASP A 36 9.44 2.13 -13.16
CA ASP A 36 8.22 2.70 -13.75
C ASP A 36 8.22 4.23 -13.84
N GLY A 37 9.21 4.90 -13.27
CA GLY A 37 9.32 6.36 -13.22
C GLY A 37 8.84 7.00 -11.93
N THR A 38 8.44 6.20 -10.95
CA THR A 38 8.23 6.65 -9.57
C THR A 38 9.52 6.55 -8.76
N ALA A 39 9.51 7.09 -7.55
CA ALA A 39 10.45 6.71 -6.49
C ALA A 39 9.63 6.42 -5.23
N SER A 40 10.12 5.49 -4.40
CA SER A 40 9.41 5.05 -3.19
C SER A 40 10.21 5.30 -1.92
N TRP A 41 9.50 5.69 -0.88
CA TRP A 41 9.92 5.78 0.52
C TRP A 41 8.99 4.92 1.37
N VAL A 42 9.41 4.61 2.58
CA VAL A 42 8.63 3.78 3.48
C VAL A 42 8.52 4.43 4.86
N VAL A 43 7.33 4.41 5.44
CA VAL A 43 7.12 4.56 6.89
C VAL A 43 7.07 3.16 7.47
N PRO A 44 8.16 2.63 8.01
CA PRO A 44 8.20 1.27 8.56
C PRO A 44 7.48 1.19 9.89
N PHE A 45 6.84 0.06 10.18
CA PHE A 45 6.16 -0.19 11.44
C PHE A 45 6.96 -1.19 12.27
N ASP A 46 7.01 -0.99 13.58
CA ASP A 46 7.61 -1.92 14.54
C ASP A 46 6.65 -3.09 14.80
N THR A 47 6.58 -3.98 13.84
CA THR A 47 5.72 -5.15 13.87
C THR A 47 6.38 -6.36 13.20
N PRO A 48 6.22 -7.58 13.75
CA PRO A 48 6.71 -8.79 13.10
C PRO A 48 6.00 -9.08 11.77
N ASP A 49 4.84 -8.49 11.54
CA ASP A 49 4.06 -8.64 10.31
C ASP A 49 4.61 -7.83 9.13
N VAL A 50 5.62 -6.96 9.39
CA VAL A 50 6.27 -6.11 8.37
C VAL A 50 5.26 -5.23 7.61
N GLN A 51 4.42 -4.54 8.34
CA GLN A 51 3.50 -3.54 7.77
C GLN A 51 4.20 -2.19 7.58
N TYR A 52 3.70 -1.37 6.66
CA TYR A 52 4.26 -0.04 6.39
C TYR A 52 3.27 0.84 5.62
N LEU A 53 3.55 2.14 5.55
CA LEU A 53 3.03 2.99 4.49
C LEU A 53 4.09 3.10 3.40
N GLU A 54 3.70 2.88 2.15
CA GLU A 54 4.54 3.16 0.99
C GLU A 54 4.20 4.53 0.42
N LEU A 55 5.23 5.32 0.15
CA LEU A 55 5.08 6.67 -0.36
C LEU A 55 5.67 6.71 -1.77
N LEU A 56 4.83 6.90 -2.77
CA LEU A 56 5.26 7.02 -4.17
C LEU A 56 5.27 8.49 -4.58
N VAL A 57 6.36 8.90 -5.25
CA VAL A 57 6.45 10.23 -5.86
C VAL A 57 6.97 10.15 -7.29
N THR A 58 6.80 11.25 -8.04
CA THR A 58 7.34 11.37 -9.38
C THR A 58 8.87 11.44 -9.36
N HIS A 59 9.53 10.54 -10.09
CA HIS A 59 10.96 10.56 -10.36
C HIS A 59 11.26 10.91 -11.84
N ASP A 60 10.54 10.28 -12.75
CA ASP A 60 10.61 10.56 -14.20
C ASP A 60 9.20 10.76 -14.76
N GLU A 61 8.74 12.02 -14.81
CA GLU A 61 7.39 12.37 -15.28
C GLU A 61 7.15 11.96 -16.74
N ARG A 62 8.19 12.04 -17.60
CA ARG A 62 8.05 11.65 -18.99
C ARG A 62 7.76 10.16 -19.12
N ARG A 63 8.44 9.34 -18.33
CA ARG A 63 8.20 7.91 -18.29
C ARG A 63 6.81 7.59 -17.78
N LEU A 64 6.41 8.18 -16.65
CA LEU A 64 5.06 8.02 -16.09
C LEU A 64 3.96 8.39 -17.10
N ALA A 65 4.10 9.51 -17.81
CA ALA A 65 3.12 9.93 -18.80
C ALA A 65 2.98 8.98 -20.00
N GLY A 66 3.95 8.09 -20.20
CA GLY A 66 3.96 7.10 -21.29
C GLY A 66 3.06 5.88 -21.04
N GLU A 67 2.72 5.57 -19.79
CA GLU A 67 2.01 4.36 -19.39
C GLU A 67 0.70 4.68 -18.65
N ASP A 68 -0.25 3.75 -18.64
CA ASP A 68 -1.57 3.95 -18.03
C ASP A 68 -1.46 4.14 -16.51
N PHE A 69 -0.69 3.29 -15.85
CA PHE A 69 -0.34 3.42 -14.45
C PHE A 69 0.14 4.83 -14.11
N GLY A 70 1.13 5.32 -14.84
CA GLY A 70 1.74 6.62 -14.58
C GLY A 70 0.81 7.79 -14.88
N ARG A 71 -0.03 7.73 -15.92
CA ARG A 71 -1.03 8.77 -16.20
C ARG A 71 -2.02 8.91 -15.06
N LEU A 72 -2.56 7.79 -14.54
CA LEU A 72 -3.46 7.79 -13.39
C LEU A 72 -2.75 8.28 -12.12
N PHE A 73 -1.49 7.89 -11.89
CA PHE A 73 -0.69 8.42 -10.79
C PHE A 73 -0.59 9.95 -10.87
N LEU A 74 -0.20 10.47 -12.03
CA LEU A 74 -0.05 11.90 -12.26
C LEU A 74 -1.38 12.67 -12.10
N GLU A 75 -2.49 12.10 -12.55
CA GLU A 75 -3.83 12.66 -12.38
C GLU A 75 -4.22 12.74 -10.91
N ARG A 76 -4.08 11.64 -10.17
CA ARG A 76 -4.50 11.54 -8.76
C ARG A 76 -3.70 12.43 -7.82
N THR A 77 -2.43 12.66 -8.16
CA THR A 77 -1.53 13.49 -7.36
C THR A 77 -1.43 14.93 -7.83
N ALA A 78 -2.30 15.35 -8.77
CA ALA A 78 -2.23 16.70 -9.35
C ALA A 78 -2.53 17.82 -8.34
N ASP A 79 -3.48 17.58 -7.43
CA ASP A 79 -3.95 18.58 -6.47
C ASP A 79 -3.34 18.40 -5.07
N GLY A 80 -2.47 17.41 -4.88
CA GLY A 80 -1.80 17.12 -3.61
C GLY A 80 -1.64 15.63 -3.34
N PRO A 81 -1.29 15.26 -2.08
CA PRO A 81 -1.20 13.87 -1.67
C PRO A 81 -2.53 13.14 -1.78
N ASP A 82 -2.50 11.86 -2.19
CA ASP A 82 -3.68 11.00 -2.26
C ASP A 82 -3.35 9.58 -1.80
N PHE A 83 -4.35 8.86 -1.28
CA PHE A 83 -4.29 7.42 -1.10
C PHE A 83 -4.52 6.75 -2.46
N LEU A 84 -3.53 6.02 -2.94
CA LEU A 84 -3.56 5.45 -4.29
C LEU A 84 -4.22 4.07 -4.32
N THR A 85 -3.77 3.18 -3.46
CA THR A 85 -4.27 1.81 -3.31
C THR A 85 -3.74 1.18 -2.03
N TRP A 86 -4.04 -0.10 -1.79
CA TRP A 86 -3.56 -0.85 -0.63
C TRP A 86 -3.40 -2.33 -0.94
N ALA A 87 -2.57 -3.00 -0.17
CA ALA A 87 -2.22 -4.41 -0.32
C ALA A 87 -2.76 -5.27 0.81
N ALA A 88 -3.23 -6.45 0.48
CA ALA A 88 -3.52 -7.53 1.42
C ALA A 88 -2.49 -8.67 1.26
N LEU A 89 -1.90 -9.11 2.37
CA LEU A 89 -1.01 -10.26 2.39
C LEU A 89 -1.82 -11.55 2.43
N THR A 90 -1.47 -12.49 1.56
CA THR A 90 -2.03 -13.84 1.50
C THR A 90 -0.94 -14.88 1.66
N ASP A 91 -1.30 -16.04 2.19
CA ASP A 91 -0.39 -17.19 2.32
C ASP A 91 -0.36 -18.07 1.06
N ASP A 92 -1.39 -17.93 0.18
CA ASP A 92 -1.50 -18.70 -1.08
C ASP A 92 -1.95 -17.75 -2.20
N ILE A 93 -0.98 -17.17 -2.89
CA ILE A 93 -1.22 -16.19 -3.96
C ILE A 93 -1.88 -16.83 -5.19
N GLU A 94 -1.57 -18.10 -5.49
CA GLU A 94 -2.18 -18.82 -6.61
C GLU A 94 -3.66 -19.09 -6.36
N SER A 95 -4.03 -19.46 -5.14
CA SER A 95 -5.45 -19.61 -4.76
C SER A 95 -6.16 -18.28 -4.82
N THR A 96 -5.54 -17.23 -4.27
CA THR A 96 -6.10 -15.87 -4.30
C THR A 96 -6.28 -15.37 -5.74
N ALA A 97 -5.32 -15.58 -6.63
CA ALA A 97 -5.43 -15.21 -8.03
C ALA A 97 -6.61 -15.90 -8.73
N ARG A 98 -6.79 -17.21 -8.49
CA ARG A 98 -7.96 -17.94 -9.02
C ARG A 98 -9.28 -17.42 -8.45
N GLU A 99 -9.32 -17.01 -7.20
CA GLU A 99 -10.51 -16.39 -6.59
C GLU A 99 -10.82 -15.05 -7.24
N VAL A 100 -9.80 -14.21 -7.49
CA VAL A 100 -9.95 -12.94 -8.24
C VAL A 100 -10.62 -13.20 -9.58
N GLU A 101 -10.05 -14.10 -10.39
CA GLU A 101 -10.58 -14.45 -11.70
C GLU A 101 -12.04 -14.96 -11.62
N ALA A 102 -12.31 -15.87 -10.68
CA ALA A 102 -13.64 -16.44 -10.49
C ALA A 102 -14.70 -15.40 -10.07
N VAL A 103 -14.32 -14.40 -9.27
CA VAL A 103 -15.24 -13.36 -8.77
C VAL A 103 -15.42 -12.24 -9.78
N THR A 104 -14.35 -11.81 -10.43
CA THR A 104 -14.34 -10.63 -11.31
C THR A 104 -14.52 -10.95 -12.78
N GLY A 105 -14.14 -12.16 -13.21
CA GLY A 105 -14.04 -12.57 -14.61
C GLY A 105 -12.85 -11.91 -15.35
N ALA A 106 -11.95 -11.23 -14.61
CA ALA A 106 -10.77 -10.58 -15.16
C ALA A 106 -9.51 -11.40 -14.86
N ASP A 107 -8.48 -11.27 -15.70
CA ASP A 107 -7.16 -11.82 -15.43
C ASP A 107 -6.64 -11.22 -14.12
N PRO A 108 -6.20 -12.03 -13.15
CA PRO A 108 -5.63 -11.53 -11.90
C PRO A 108 -4.26 -10.87 -12.07
N ASP A 109 -3.67 -10.91 -13.24
CA ASP A 109 -2.35 -10.34 -13.55
C ASP A 109 -1.27 -10.80 -12.55
N LEU A 110 -1.19 -12.14 -12.35
CA LEU A 110 -0.28 -12.75 -11.38
C LEU A 110 1.18 -12.56 -11.80
N TYR A 111 1.88 -11.68 -11.10
CA TYR A 111 3.28 -11.35 -11.34
C TYR A 111 4.19 -11.89 -10.24
N ARG A 112 5.44 -12.23 -10.58
CA ARG A 112 6.47 -12.67 -9.63
C ARG A 112 7.73 -11.84 -9.82
N GLY A 113 8.27 -11.37 -8.71
CA GLY A 113 9.46 -10.55 -8.67
C GLY A 113 10.39 -10.93 -7.52
N GLU A 114 11.48 -10.21 -7.41
CA GLU A 114 12.44 -10.33 -6.32
C GLU A 114 12.87 -8.94 -5.87
N SER A 115 12.93 -8.74 -4.54
CA SER A 115 13.59 -7.58 -3.94
C SER A 115 15.04 -7.95 -3.62
N VAL A 116 15.99 -7.11 -4.06
CA VAL A 116 17.41 -7.30 -3.74
C VAL A 116 17.75 -6.41 -2.54
N ARG A 117 18.24 -7.02 -1.48
CA ARG A 117 18.69 -6.34 -0.26
C ARG A 117 20.06 -5.70 -0.42
N ALA A 118 20.40 -4.78 0.47
CA ALA A 118 21.73 -4.17 0.51
C ALA A 118 22.86 -5.20 0.71
N ASP A 119 22.59 -6.32 1.41
CA ASP A 119 23.50 -7.45 1.60
C ASP A 119 23.53 -8.42 0.40
N GLY A 120 22.82 -8.12 -0.68
CA GLY A 120 22.69 -8.94 -1.88
C GLY A 120 21.69 -10.09 -1.78
N ARG A 121 21.03 -10.29 -0.63
CA ARG A 121 19.98 -11.30 -0.48
C ARG A 121 18.78 -10.97 -1.36
N ARG A 122 18.24 -11.97 -2.03
CA ARG A 122 17.03 -11.89 -2.82
C ARG A 122 15.84 -12.40 -2.02
N VAL A 123 14.79 -11.59 -1.96
CA VAL A 123 13.52 -11.96 -1.31
C VAL A 123 12.47 -12.05 -2.40
N PRO A 124 12.07 -13.26 -2.78
CA PRO A 124 11.03 -13.45 -3.79
C PRO A 124 9.68 -12.99 -3.26
N TRP A 125 8.89 -12.38 -4.14
CA TRP A 125 7.52 -11.98 -3.88
C TRP A 125 6.65 -12.24 -5.10
N ALA A 126 5.36 -12.31 -4.88
CA ALA A 126 4.37 -12.38 -5.94
C ALA A 126 3.21 -11.44 -5.63
N GLU A 127 2.63 -10.87 -6.67
CA GLU A 127 1.43 -10.02 -6.57
C GLU A 127 0.35 -10.47 -7.55
N ALA A 128 -0.90 -10.17 -7.21
CA ALA A 128 -2.05 -10.39 -8.07
C ALA A 128 -3.05 -9.24 -7.93
N ALA A 129 -3.78 -8.95 -9.01
CA ALA A 129 -4.83 -7.94 -9.07
C ALA A 129 -4.35 -6.49 -8.85
N PHE A 130 -3.09 -6.17 -9.15
CA PHE A 130 -2.58 -4.81 -8.99
C PHE A 130 -3.33 -3.83 -9.90
N ASP A 131 -3.49 -4.13 -11.19
CA ASP A 131 -4.22 -3.28 -12.12
C ASP A 131 -5.68 -3.05 -11.69
N LEU A 132 -6.36 -4.12 -11.26
CA LEU A 132 -7.72 -4.02 -10.71
C LEU A 132 -7.78 -3.07 -9.51
N SER A 133 -6.88 -3.23 -8.55
CA SER A 133 -6.79 -2.40 -7.35
C SER A 133 -6.45 -0.96 -7.69
N TRP A 134 -5.52 -0.77 -8.63
CA TRP A 134 -5.10 0.55 -9.08
C TRP A 134 -6.26 1.37 -9.66
N HIS A 135 -7.15 0.73 -10.42
CA HIS A 135 -8.34 1.38 -10.98
C HIS A 135 -9.50 1.51 -9.98
N SER A 136 -9.68 0.52 -9.10
CA SER A 136 -10.74 0.49 -8.10
C SER A 136 -10.58 1.53 -7.00
N ARG A 137 -9.36 1.64 -6.41
CA ARG A 137 -9.05 2.48 -5.24
C ARG A 137 -9.70 2.04 -3.92
N VAL A 138 -10.63 1.10 -3.92
CA VAL A 138 -11.27 0.53 -2.72
C VAL A 138 -10.94 -0.93 -2.50
N LEU A 139 -10.70 -1.69 -3.58
CA LEU A 139 -10.26 -3.07 -3.51
C LEU A 139 -8.74 -3.17 -3.37
N PRO A 140 -8.21 -4.17 -2.64
CA PRO A 140 -6.78 -4.41 -2.55
C PRO A 140 -6.22 -5.07 -3.80
N PHE A 141 -4.91 -4.97 -3.94
CA PHE A 141 -4.13 -6.02 -4.60
C PHE A 141 -3.58 -6.99 -3.55
N PHE A 142 -3.05 -8.12 -4.01
CA PHE A 142 -2.61 -9.18 -3.11
C PHE A 142 -1.12 -9.41 -3.25
N LEU A 143 -0.48 -9.71 -2.12
CA LEU A 143 0.94 -10.01 -2.04
C LEU A 143 1.18 -11.31 -1.29
N SER A 144 2.25 -12.00 -1.69
CA SER A 144 2.85 -13.10 -0.96
C SER A 144 4.37 -13.00 -1.02
N TYR A 145 5.04 -13.37 0.05
CA TYR A 145 6.51 -13.35 0.16
C TYR A 145 7.03 -14.76 0.39
N GLY A 146 7.99 -15.18 -0.42
CA GLY A 146 8.58 -16.52 -0.34
C GLY A 146 9.51 -16.73 0.86
N ASP A 147 10.00 -15.65 1.49
CA ASP A 147 10.84 -15.71 2.70
C ASP A 147 10.40 -14.64 3.72
N PRO A 148 9.42 -14.94 4.59
CA PRO A 148 8.94 -14.01 5.60
C PRO A 148 10.02 -13.61 6.61
N GLN A 149 10.98 -14.50 6.94
CA GLN A 149 12.05 -14.19 7.88
C GLN A 149 13.04 -13.20 7.26
N ALA A 150 13.44 -13.41 6.02
CA ALA A 150 14.27 -12.46 5.28
C ALA A 150 13.55 -11.11 5.13
N ARG A 151 12.23 -11.11 4.93
CA ARG A 151 11.44 -9.90 4.90
C ARG A 151 11.48 -9.16 6.24
N ALA A 152 11.24 -9.84 7.35
CA ALA A 152 11.25 -9.27 8.69
C ALA A 152 12.63 -8.75 9.13
N ALA A 153 13.71 -9.32 8.65
CA ALA A 153 15.08 -8.93 9.00
C ALA A 153 15.44 -7.47 8.60
N ARG A 154 14.65 -6.83 7.74
CA ARG A 154 14.85 -5.41 7.38
C ARG A 154 14.32 -4.43 8.43
N VAL A 155 13.30 -4.81 9.18
CA VAL A 155 12.53 -3.90 10.04
C VAL A 155 13.41 -3.07 11.00
N PRO A 156 14.39 -3.65 11.74
CA PRO A 156 15.23 -2.85 12.63
C PRO A 156 16.03 -1.75 11.91
N GLY A 157 16.58 -2.06 10.74
CA GLY A 157 17.34 -1.09 9.94
C GLY A 157 16.43 0.00 9.34
N ASP A 158 15.25 -0.37 8.87
CA ASP A 158 14.28 0.58 8.34
C ASP A 158 13.76 1.52 9.45
N LEU A 159 13.53 1.02 10.68
CA LEU A 159 13.12 1.83 11.82
C LEU A 159 14.22 2.82 12.25
N GLU A 160 15.49 2.37 12.26
CA GLU A 160 16.64 3.23 12.54
C GLU A 160 16.76 4.34 11.50
N ALA A 161 16.63 4.00 10.21
CA ALA A 161 16.70 4.97 9.11
C ALA A 161 15.55 5.98 9.15
N ALA A 162 14.33 5.55 9.48
CA ALA A 162 13.16 6.41 9.56
C ALA A 162 13.23 7.38 10.74
N GLY A 163 13.78 6.96 11.87
CA GLY A 163 14.00 7.82 13.05
C GLY A 163 12.70 8.42 13.59
N HIS A 164 11.66 7.61 13.76
CA HIS A 164 10.34 8.05 14.23
C HIS A 164 10.41 8.85 15.55
N ARG A 165 9.60 9.91 15.67
CA ARG A 165 9.28 10.53 16.95
C ARG A 165 8.20 9.76 17.70
N VAL A 166 7.20 9.24 16.97
CA VAL A 166 6.17 8.33 17.45
C VAL A 166 6.22 7.09 16.56
N CYS A 167 6.58 5.93 17.10
CA CYS A 167 6.77 4.73 16.32
C CYS A 167 5.41 4.06 16.03
N PRO A 168 5.04 3.83 14.76
CA PRO A 168 3.87 3.04 14.41
C PRO A 168 4.15 1.56 14.66
N THR A 169 3.17 0.83 15.18
CA THR A 169 3.33 -0.58 15.57
C THR A 169 2.39 -1.53 14.82
N SER A 170 1.26 -1.05 14.32
CA SER A 170 0.39 -1.88 13.49
C SER A 170 -0.53 -1.06 12.61
N LEU A 171 -0.77 -1.52 11.39
CA LEU A 171 -1.84 -1.05 10.54
C LEU A 171 -3.10 -1.84 10.90
N ARG A 172 -3.97 -1.21 11.69
CA ARG A 172 -5.10 -1.88 12.29
C ARG A 172 -6.30 -1.97 11.35
N ARG A 173 -6.63 -0.86 10.67
CA ARG A 173 -7.88 -0.71 9.94
C ARG A 173 -7.73 0.31 8.81
N LEU A 174 -8.57 0.15 7.78
CA LEU A 174 -8.77 1.16 6.74
C LEU A 174 -10.17 1.73 6.80
N GLU A 175 -10.33 3.01 6.46
CA GLU A 175 -11.61 3.59 6.05
C GLU A 175 -11.60 3.78 4.54
N THR A 176 -12.68 3.38 3.89
CA THR A 176 -12.88 3.59 2.44
C THR A 176 -14.22 4.24 2.20
N GLY A 177 -14.37 4.97 1.12
CA GLY A 177 -15.70 5.34 0.64
C GLY A 177 -16.46 4.12 0.09
N PRO A 178 -17.76 4.30 -0.21
CA PRO A 178 -18.58 3.23 -0.77
C PRO A 178 -18.02 2.78 -2.12
N ALA A 179 -17.77 1.48 -2.26
CA ALA A 179 -17.37 0.90 -3.54
C ALA A 179 -18.49 1.08 -4.59
N PRO A 180 -18.14 1.28 -5.87
CA PRO A 180 -19.08 1.16 -6.96
C PRO A 180 -19.85 -0.16 -6.91
N GLU A 181 -21.08 -0.22 -7.39
CA GLU A 181 -21.95 -1.40 -7.26
C GLU A 181 -21.28 -2.70 -7.73
N ARG A 182 -20.59 -2.67 -8.85
CA ARG A 182 -19.86 -3.82 -9.38
C ARG A 182 -18.81 -4.33 -8.40
N GLU A 183 -18.01 -3.44 -7.83
CA GLU A 183 -16.93 -3.78 -6.91
C GLU A 183 -17.46 -4.25 -5.56
N ARG A 184 -18.58 -3.68 -5.09
CA ARG A 184 -19.28 -4.15 -3.90
C ARG A 184 -19.75 -5.59 -4.07
N VAL A 185 -20.32 -5.95 -5.24
CA VAL A 185 -20.72 -7.33 -5.54
C VAL A 185 -19.52 -8.27 -5.53
N TRP A 186 -18.36 -7.82 -5.99
CA TRP A 186 -17.13 -8.60 -5.91
C TRP A 186 -16.66 -8.79 -4.46
N ALA A 187 -16.58 -7.70 -3.69
CA ALA A 187 -16.18 -7.75 -2.29
C ALA A 187 -17.06 -8.68 -1.45
N ASP A 188 -18.39 -8.63 -1.66
CA ASP A 188 -19.36 -9.50 -0.98
C ASP A 188 -19.17 -11.00 -1.30
N ARG A 189 -18.62 -11.30 -2.47
CA ARG A 189 -18.33 -12.68 -2.91
C ARG A 189 -16.95 -13.18 -2.53
N TRP A 190 -16.12 -12.32 -1.95
CA TRP A 190 -14.74 -12.61 -1.65
C TRP A 190 -14.53 -12.86 -0.14
N PRO A 191 -14.57 -14.14 0.30
CA PRO A 191 -14.54 -14.45 1.74
C PRO A 191 -13.29 -13.92 2.45
N GLY A 192 -12.16 -13.86 1.75
CA GLY A 192 -10.91 -13.36 2.31
C GLY A 192 -10.94 -11.88 2.64
N LEU A 193 -11.70 -11.06 1.90
CA LEU A 193 -11.85 -9.64 2.18
C LEU A 193 -12.70 -9.36 3.41
N ALA A 194 -13.70 -10.18 3.68
CA ALA A 194 -14.57 -10.03 4.86
C ALA A 194 -13.82 -10.16 6.20
N ALA A 195 -12.63 -10.77 6.18
CA ALA A 195 -11.79 -10.91 7.37
C ALA A 195 -10.90 -9.68 7.63
N LEU A 196 -10.82 -8.75 6.68
CA LEU A 196 -10.03 -7.53 6.81
C LEU A 196 -10.86 -6.43 7.49
N ASP A 197 -10.23 -5.69 8.39
CA ASP A 197 -10.90 -4.59 9.10
C ASP A 197 -10.95 -3.34 8.21
N VAL A 198 -11.97 -3.27 7.34
CA VAL A 198 -12.23 -2.15 6.44
C VAL A 198 -13.59 -1.55 6.76
N LEU A 199 -13.59 -0.29 7.18
CA LEU A 199 -14.82 0.47 7.42
C LEU A 199 -15.24 1.23 6.17
N VAL A 200 -16.54 1.30 5.93
CA VAL A 200 -17.10 2.12 4.84
C VAL A 200 -17.62 3.43 5.42
N ASP A 201 -16.99 4.55 5.04
CA ASP A 201 -17.50 5.89 5.31
C ASP A 201 -18.43 6.34 4.16
N PRO A 202 -19.74 6.41 4.37
CA PRO A 202 -20.69 6.77 3.32
C PRO A 202 -20.54 8.22 2.80
N ALA A 203 -19.81 9.07 3.51
CA ALA A 203 -19.55 10.45 3.12
C ALA A 203 -18.29 10.62 2.25
N ALA A 204 -17.40 9.60 2.24
CA ALA A 204 -16.18 9.64 1.44
C ALA A 204 -16.44 9.23 -0.02
N GLY A 205 -15.58 9.68 -0.94
CA GLY A 205 -15.54 9.16 -2.30
C GLY A 205 -15.02 7.69 -2.35
N PRO A 206 -15.19 6.98 -3.48
CA PRO A 206 -14.79 5.56 -3.60
C PRO A 206 -13.26 5.40 -3.64
N ARG A 207 -12.63 5.55 -2.51
CA ARG A 207 -11.18 5.43 -2.29
C ARG A 207 -10.88 5.17 -0.82
N VAL A 208 -9.66 4.83 -0.47
CA VAL A 208 -9.19 4.91 0.91
C VAL A 208 -9.29 6.36 1.38
N SER A 209 -9.86 6.61 2.54
CA SER A 209 -10.06 7.94 3.14
C SER A 209 -9.29 8.13 4.44
N ALA A 210 -8.95 7.03 5.13
CA ALA A 210 -8.14 7.06 6.34
C ALA A 210 -7.46 5.72 6.62
N VAL A 211 -6.37 5.79 7.38
CA VAL A 211 -5.61 4.63 7.86
C VAL A 211 -5.50 4.72 9.37
N HIS A 212 -5.99 3.71 10.08
CA HIS A 212 -5.87 3.59 11.53
C HIS A 212 -4.59 2.82 11.87
N ILE A 213 -3.74 3.45 12.65
CA ILE A 213 -2.42 2.96 13.01
C ILE A 213 -2.29 2.95 14.53
N ASP A 214 -1.93 1.80 15.09
CA ASP A 214 -1.56 1.71 16.49
C ASP A 214 -0.14 2.23 16.69
N THR A 215 0.08 2.95 17.78
CA THR A 215 1.38 3.42 18.24
C THR A 215 1.55 3.12 19.72
N ALA A 216 2.74 3.30 20.27
CA ALA A 216 2.94 3.18 21.72
C ALA A 216 2.11 4.20 22.53
N GLU A 217 1.67 5.30 21.92
CA GLU A 217 0.87 6.35 22.55
C GLU A 217 -0.65 6.15 22.39
N GLY A 218 -1.07 5.15 21.61
CA GLY A 218 -2.46 4.84 21.29
C GLY A 218 -2.75 4.80 19.79
N GLU A 219 -4.04 4.76 19.44
CA GLU A 219 -4.46 4.77 18.04
C GLU A 219 -4.31 6.18 17.42
N THR A 220 -3.78 6.20 16.23
CA THR A 220 -3.65 7.41 15.39
C THR A 220 -4.36 7.17 14.05
N VAL A 221 -5.09 8.17 13.55
CA VAL A 221 -5.80 8.09 12.27
C VAL A 221 -5.14 9.03 11.27
N VAL A 222 -4.46 8.46 10.29
CA VAL A 222 -3.84 9.21 9.20
C VAL A 222 -4.90 9.56 8.15
N ARG A 223 -5.07 10.85 7.89
CA ARG A 223 -5.92 11.41 6.84
C ARG A 223 -5.08 12.34 5.96
N LEU A 224 -5.42 12.39 4.67
CA LEU A 224 -4.83 13.36 3.76
C LEU A 224 -5.71 14.62 3.68
N PRO A 225 -5.11 15.78 3.39
CA PRO A 225 -5.81 17.06 3.27
C PRO A 225 -6.91 17.08 2.22
#